data_5813a140de4c3390b6394db2c5e6cf51
#
_entry.id   5813a140de4c3390b6394db2c5e6cf51
#
_cell.length_a   1.000
_cell.length_b   1.000
_cell.length_c   1.000
_cell.angle_alpha   90.00
_cell.angle_beta   90.00
_cell.angle_gamma   90.00
#
_symmetry.space_group_name_H-M   'P 1'
#
loop_
_entity.id
_entity.type
_entity.pdbx_description
1 polymer ?
#
loop_
_entity_poly.entity_id
_entity_poly.type
_entity_poly.pdbx_seq_one_letter_code
_entity_poly.pdbx_strand_id
1 'polypeptide(L)'
;MAAPNPDQPVTSSAAQPQFSNQLPSRLDPQTKKSRANTSGMEILLQALAQEEDVIRQGGGAKAIEAQHAKKRLTARERLALLLDPNEEFLELGLFAAYGMYEEWGGAAAAGVVTGLGWIAGRLVMVIANDATVKAGAFFPMTAKKVIRAQTIAMENRIPTVYLVDSSGVFLPLQEDVFPDQDDFGRIFRNNAVMSAEGIPQITAIMGMCVAGGAYLPVMTDHVLMTEGSGLFLAGPALVQAAIGQKYSAEELGGATMHAEISGTVDFKEPNDHLCLARLRSLVGRLGHGPAAPFDRASYDAQRD
;
A
#
# COMPACT_ATOMS: atom_id res chain seq x y z
N MET A 1 0.64 -31.84 -69.02
CA MET A 1 1.18 -31.20 -67.82
C MET A 1 0.01 -30.78 -66.96
N ALA A 2 -0.22 -31.48 -65.86
CA ALA A 2 -1.32 -31.21 -64.95
C ALA A 2 -0.82 -30.25 -63.87
N ALA A 3 -1.65 -29.23 -63.55
CA ALA A 3 -1.37 -28.22 -62.52
C ALA A 3 -1.44 -28.84 -61.11
N PRO A 4 -0.63 -28.37 -60.17
CA PRO A 4 -0.68 -28.96 -58.82
C PRO A 4 -1.92 -28.53 -58.04
N ASN A 5 -2.43 -29.45 -57.24
CA ASN A 5 -3.61 -29.34 -56.38
C ASN A 5 -3.32 -28.41 -55.17
N PRO A 6 -4.18 -27.40 -54.88
CA PRO A 6 -3.90 -26.41 -53.80
C PRO A 6 -4.22 -26.89 -52.41
N ASP A 7 -4.69 -28.11 -52.17
CA ASP A 7 -5.23 -28.57 -50.87
C ASP A 7 -4.32 -29.56 -50.09
N GLN A 8 -3.00 -29.52 -50.29
CA GLN A 8 -2.13 -30.25 -49.36
C GLN A 8 -1.61 -29.36 -48.24
N PRO A 9 -1.83 -29.71 -46.97
CA PRO A 9 -1.23 -28.98 -45.86
C PRO A 9 0.30 -29.20 -45.88
N VAL A 10 1.03 -28.13 -46.01
CA VAL A 10 2.48 -28.13 -45.83
C VAL A 10 2.78 -28.39 -44.36
N THR A 11 3.12 -29.63 -44.04
CA THR A 11 3.66 -29.99 -42.73
C THR A 11 5.10 -29.51 -42.65
N SER A 12 5.31 -28.24 -42.31
CA SER A 12 6.58 -27.72 -41.87
C SER A 12 6.81 -28.10 -40.40
N SER A 13 7.33 -29.29 -40.19
CA SER A 13 7.96 -29.68 -38.93
C SER A 13 9.37 -29.08 -38.88
N ALA A 14 9.48 -27.78 -38.74
CA ALA A 14 10.71 -27.16 -38.27
C ALA A 14 10.75 -27.36 -36.73
N ALA A 15 11.51 -28.37 -36.31
CA ALA A 15 11.87 -28.50 -34.89
C ALA A 15 12.52 -27.18 -34.44
N GLN A 16 11.84 -26.43 -33.58
CA GLN A 16 12.44 -25.26 -32.95
C GLN A 16 13.69 -25.74 -32.19
N PRO A 17 14.83 -25.07 -32.33
CA PRO A 17 16.03 -25.43 -31.58
C PRO A 17 15.67 -25.27 -30.08
N GLN A 18 15.63 -26.36 -29.35
CA GLN A 18 15.55 -26.35 -27.89
C GLN A 18 16.90 -25.83 -27.37
N PHE A 19 17.00 -24.53 -27.23
CA PHE A 19 18.08 -23.93 -26.44
C PHE A 19 17.84 -24.26 -24.99
N SER A 20 18.42 -25.35 -24.50
CA SER A 20 18.54 -25.63 -23.09
C SER A 20 19.58 -24.66 -22.51
N ASN A 21 19.14 -23.46 -22.14
CA ASN A 21 19.95 -22.51 -21.36
C ASN A 21 20.00 -22.87 -19.86
N GLN A 22 19.64 -24.10 -19.54
CA GLN A 22 19.69 -24.58 -18.17
C GLN A 22 21.11 -25.04 -17.84
N LEU A 23 21.70 -24.40 -16.86
CA LEU A 23 22.92 -24.93 -16.25
C LEU A 23 22.56 -26.26 -15.55
N PRO A 24 23.35 -27.35 -15.82
CA PRO A 24 23.07 -28.63 -15.17
C PRO A 24 23.28 -28.49 -13.66
N SER A 25 22.23 -28.80 -12.89
CA SER A 25 22.33 -28.87 -11.44
C SER A 25 23.13 -30.11 -11.05
N ARG A 26 24.11 -29.94 -10.15
CA ARG A 26 24.81 -31.03 -9.49
C ARG A 26 24.24 -31.36 -8.12
N LEU A 27 23.10 -30.73 -7.75
CA LEU A 27 22.41 -30.98 -6.49
C LEU A 27 21.72 -32.34 -6.56
N ASP A 28 22.05 -33.22 -5.61
CA ASP A 28 21.28 -34.43 -5.36
C ASP A 28 20.46 -34.22 -4.06
N PRO A 29 19.14 -34.03 -4.18
CA PRO A 29 18.26 -33.76 -3.02
C PRO A 29 18.20 -34.97 -2.06
N GLN A 30 18.59 -36.17 -2.48
CA GLN A 30 18.54 -37.38 -1.67
C GLN A 30 19.75 -37.57 -0.76
N THR A 31 20.79 -36.79 -0.95
CA THR A 31 21.97 -36.89 -0.07
C THR A 31 21.66 -36.50 1.38
N LYS A 32 22.34 -37.11 2.34
CA LYS A 32 22.19 -36.74 3.77
C LYS A 32 22.46 -35.26 4.02
N LYS A 33 23.40 -34.67 3.30
CA LYS A 33 23.75 -33.23 3.40
C LYS A 33 22.61 -32.34 2.86
N SER A 34 22.04 -32.67 1.69
CA SER A 34 20.92 -31.91 1.12
C SER A 34 19.71 -31.94 2.04
N ARG A 35 19.32 -33.11 2.54
CA ARG A 35 18.19 -33.26 3.50
C ARG A 35 18.42 -32.46 4.78
N ALA A 36 19.63 -32.49 5.34
CA ALA A 36 19.95 -31.71 6.53
C ALA A 36 19.88 -30.19 6.27
N ASN A 37 20.34 -29.72 5.10
CA ASN A 37 20.24 -28.32 4.72
C ASN A 37 18.79 -27.90 4.51
N THR A 38 17.97 -28.73 3.83
CA THR A 38 16.55 -28.48 3.63
C THR A 38 15.84 -28.36 4.98
N SER A 39 16.02 -29.34 5.87
CA SER A 39 15.40 -29.29 7.21
C SER A 39 15.86 -28.09 8.04
N GLY A 40 17.14 -27.73 7.96
CA GLY A 40 17.65 -26.52 8.62
C GLY A 40 17.01 -25.24 8.06
N MET A 41 16.81 -25.15 6.74
CA MET A 41 16.15 -24.01 6.12
C MET A 41 14.66 -23.93 6.49
N GLU A 42 13.96 -25.06 6.50
CA GLU A 42 12.55 -25.13 6.92
C GLU A 42 12.33 -24.58 8.33
N ILE A 43 13.24 -24.92 9.28
CA ILE A 43 13.17 -24.38 10.66
C ILE A 43 13.32 -22.86 10.64
N LEU A 44 14.26 -22.32 9.86
CA LEU A 44 14.47 -20.87 9.75
C LEU A 44 13.27 -20.17 9.11
N LEU A 45 12.70 -20.74 8.06
CA LEU A 45 11.52 -20.19 7.40
C LEU A 45 10.28 -20.21 8.32
N GLN A 46 10.11 -21.27 9.11
CA GLN A 46 9.03 -21.32 10.11
C GLN A 46 9.19 -20.24 11.18
N ALA A 47 10.40 -20.04 11.69
CA ALA A 47 10.67 -18.97 12.65
C ALA A 47 10.39 -17.59 12.04
N LEU A 48 10.84 -17.35 10.81
CA LEU A 48 10.56 -16.11 10.09
C LEU A 48 9.06 -15.88 9.91
N ALA A 49 8.31 -16.89 9.48
CA ALA A 49 6.85 -16.80 9.31
C ALA A 49 6.12 -16.45 10.62
N GLN A 50 6.57 -17.00 11.75
CA GLN A 50 6.01 -16.64 13.06
C GLN A 50 6.24 -15.16 13.41
N GLU A 51 7.45 -14.66 13.17
CA GLU A 51 7.74 -13.22 13.36
C GLU A 51 6.90 -12.33 12.43
N GLU A 52 6.74 -12.72 11.17
CA GLU A 52 5.88 -12.02 10.22
C GLU A 52 4.43 -11.96 10.71
N ASP A 53 3.90 -13.07 11.23
CA ASP A 53 2.54 -13.12 11.75
C ASP A 53 2.36 -12.18 12.95
N VAL A 54 3.36 -12.08 13.84
CA VAL A 54 3.36 -11.14 14.95
C VAL A 54 3.34 -9.70 14.44
N ILE A 55 4.19 -9.36 13.46
CA ILE A 55 4.24 -8.01 12.88
C ILE A 55 2.90 -7.67 12.20
N ARG A 56 2.27 -8.63 11.52
CA ARG A 56 0.96 -8.43 10.85
C ARG A 56 -0.19 -8.17 11.82
N GLN A 57 -0.05 -8.49 13.11
CA GLN A 57 -1.02 -8.11 14.14
C GLN A 57 -1.00 -6.60 14.46
N GLY A 58 -0.05 -5.84 13.92
CA GLY A 58 0.05 -4.39 14.13
C GLY A 58 0.13 -4.02 15.61
N GLY A 59 -0.82 -3.24 16.10
CA GLY A 59 -0.92 -2.85 17.52
C GLY A 59 -1.50 -3.93 18.45
N GLY A 60 -1.78 -5.13 17.91
CA GLY A 60 -2.30 -6.28 18.65
C GLY A 60 -3.82 -6.26 18.88
N ALA A 61 -4.34 -7.34 19.46
CA ALA A 61 -5.77 -7.62 19.57
C ALA A 61 -6.58 -6.44 20.18
N LYS A 62 -6.09 -5.85 21.26
CA LYS A 62 -6.78 -4.72 21.92
C LYS A 62 -6.93 -3.50 21.02
N ALA A 63 -5.93 -3.20 20.20
CA ALA A 63 -5.96 -2.08 19.27
C ALA A 63 -6.88 -2.37 18.08
N ILE A 64 -6.92 -3.62 17.62
CA ILE A 64 -7.86 -4.10 16.59
C ILE A 64 -9.29 -3.97 17.08
N GLU A 65 -9.60 -4.48 18.27
CA GLU A 65 -10.93 -4.33 18.88
C GLU A 65 -11.35 -2.86 19.03
N ALA A 66 -10.41 -1.98 19.38
CA ALA A 66 -10.69 -0.54 19.49
C ALA A 66 -11.01 0.11 18.12
N GLN A 67 -10.51 -0.41 17.01
CA GLN A 67 -10.93 0.01 15.66
C GLN A 67 -12.34 -0.51 15.34
N HIS A 68 -12.58 -1.78 15.58
CA HIS A 68 -13.90 -2.40 15.35
C HIS A 68 -15.00 -1.73 16.21
N ALA A 69 -14.71 -1.34 17.45
CA ALA A 69 -15.64 -0.59 18.30
C ALA A 69 -16.04 0.78 17.69
N LYS A 70 -15.18 1.38 16.87
CA LYS A 70 -15.47 2.58 16.07
C LYS A 70 -16.15 2.27 14.74
N LYS A 71 -16.50 1.01 14.47
CA LYS A 71 -17.04 0.51 13.20
C LYS A 71 -16.10 0.76 12.01
N ARG A 72 -14.79 0.74 12.25
CA ARG A 72 -13.74 0.89 11.25
C ARG A 72 -12.99 -0.42 11.07
N LEU A 73 -12.56 -0.68 9.86
CA LEU A 73 -11.67 -1.79 9.54
C LEU A 73 -10.21 -1.42 9.86
N THR A 74 -9.40 -2.43 10.14
CA THR A 74 -7.94 -2.28 10.19
C THR A 74 -7.36 -2.07 8.79
N ALA A 75 -6.12 -1.61 8.69
CA ALA A 75 -5.44 -1.43 7.41
C ALA A 75 -5.41 -2.74 6.59
N ARG A 76 -5.15 -3.87 7.23
CA ARG A 76 -5.08 -5.19 6.55
C ARG A 76 -6.45 -5.71 6.11
N GLU A 77 -7.49 -5.47 6.88
CA GLU A 77 -8.87 -5.78 6.47
C GLU A 77 -9.33 -4.91 5.29
N ARG A 78 -8.96 -3.62 5.29
CA ARG A 78 -9.19 -2.73 4.15
C ARG A 78 -8.47 -3.24 2.90
N LEU A 79 -7.23 -3.69 3.02
CA LEU A 79 -6.48 -4.29 1.91
C LEU A 79 -7.14 -5.57 1.39
N ALA A 80 -7.58 -6.46 2.28
CA ALA A 80 -8.26 -7.70 1.88
C ALA A 80 -9.54 -7.45 1.07
N LEU A 81 -10.24 -6.34 1.31
CA LEU A 81 -11.43 -5.93 0.54
C LEU A 81 -11.09 -5.13 -0.72
N LEU A 82 -9.96 -4.42 -0.72
CA LEU A 82 -9.55 -3.55 -1.81
C LEU A 82 -8.92 -4.33 -2.96
N LEU A 83 -8.08 -5.30 -2.66
CA LEU A 83 -7.31 -6.04 -3.64
C LEU A 83 -8.18 -7.05 -4.40
N ASP A 84 -7.74 -7.42 -5.59
CA ASP A 84 -8.41 -8.43 -6.39
C ASP A 84 -8.21 -9.81 -5.75
N PRO A 85 -9.26 -10.64 -5.67
CA PRO A 85 -9.15 -11.97 -5.11
C PRO A 85 -8.24 -12.85 -5.98
N ASN A 86 -7.45 -13.72 -5.34
CA ASN A 86 -6.49 -14.63 -5.96
C ASN A 86 -5.28 -13.97 -6.63
N GLU A 87 -5.09 -12.67 -6.46
CA GLU A 87 -3.88 -11.98 -6.88
C GLU A 87 -2.95 -11.78 -5.68
N GLU A 88 -1.66 -11.91 -5.93
CA GLU A 88 -0.64 -11.75 -4.88
C GLU A 88 -0.45 -10.27 -4.51
N PHE A 89 -0.35 -10.00 -3.22
CA PHE A 89 0.07 -8.71 -2.69
C PHE A 89 1.55 -8.75 -2.28
N LEU A 90 2.39 -8.08 -3.04
CA LEU A 90 3.80 -7.95 -2.70
C LEU A 90 3.99 -6.86 -1.64
N GLU A 91 3.95 -7.26 -0.36
CA GLU A 91 4.17 -6.35 0.75
C GLU A 91 5.64 -5.89 0.81
N LEU A 92 5.86 -4.58 0.87
CA LEU A 92 7.18 -3.98 0.93
C LEU A 92 7.52 -3.57 2.37
N GLY A 93 8.69 -4.01 2.85
CA GLY A 93 9.23 -3.57 4.14
C GLY A 93 8.38 -3.99 5.34
N LEU A 94 7.90 -5.23 5.39
CA LEU A 94 7.17 -5.78 6.54
C LEU A 94 7.98 -5.65 7.84
N PHE A 95 9.29 -5.88 7.80
CA PHE A 95 10.21 -5.75 8.93
C PHE A 95 10.71 -4.30 9.19
N ALA A 96 10.14 -3.29 8.51
CA ALA A 96 10.52 -1.91 8.79
C ALA A 96 10.19 -1.56 10.25
N ALA A 97 11.15 -0.94 10.95
CA ALA A 97 11.13 -0.62 12.38
C ALA A 97 11.12 -1.85 13.32
N TYR A 98 11.46 -3.05 12.84
CA TYR A 98 11.61 -4.24 13.70
C TYR A 98 12.69 -4.00 14.77
N GLY A 99 12.35 -4.22 16.04
CA GLY A 99 13.24 -3.94 17.18
C GLY A 99 13.57 -2.47 17.42
N MET A 100 12.81 -1.54 16.79
CA MET A 100 12.97 -0.10 16.99
C MET A 100 11.81 0.47 17.83
N TYR A 101 12.07 1.60 18.50
CA TYR A 101 11.06 2.36 19.26
C TYR A 101 10.43 1.56 20.42
N GLU A 102 11.18 0.64 21.02
CA GLU A 102 10.70 -0.21 22.12
C GLU A 102 10.27 0.58 23.35
N GLU A 103 10.96 1.68 23.65
CA GLU A 103 10.61 2.65 24.71
C GLU A 103 9.21 3.25 24.54
N TRP A 104 8.71 3.27 23.30
CA TRP A 104 7.36 3.72 22.94
C TRP A 104 6.38 2.56 22.71
N GLY A 105 6.83 1.31 22.93
CA GLY A 105 6.05 0.09 22.68
C GLY A 105 6.06 -0.37 21.23
N GLY A 106 7.12 -0.02 20.48
CA GLY A 106 7.36 -0.45 19.12
C GLY A 106 6.51 0.23 18.05
N ALA A 107 6.85 -0.03 16.80
CA ALA A 107 6.10 0.42 15.62
C ALA A 107 6.09 -0.69 14.57
N ALA A 108 5.22 -1.70 14.75
CA ALA A 108 5.10 -2.84 13.84
C ALA A 108 4.91 -2.37 12.39
N ALA A 109 5.70 -2.94 11.46
CA ALA A 109 5.75 -2.55 10.06
C ALA A 109 5.88 -1.03 9.83
N ALA A 110 6.51 -0.30 10.77
CA ALA A 110 6.61 1.16 10.81
C ALA A 110 5.25 1.88 10.83
N GLY A 111 4.17 1.26 11.32
CA GLY A 111 2.82 1.83 11.39
C GLY A 111 2.16 2.09 10.03
N VAL A 112 2.69 1.52 8.95
CA VAL A 112 2.14 1.67 7.59
C VAL A 112 2.36 0.40 6.78
N VAL A 113 1.33 -0.07 6.10
CA VAL A 113 1.43 -1.18 5.14
C VAL A 113 1.65 -0.59 3.75
N THR A 114 2.70 -1.02 3.08
CA THR A 114 3.00 -0.61 1.70
C THR A 114 3.22 -1.82 0.83
N GLY A 115 2.81 -1.77 -0.42
CA GLY A 115 3.01 -2.89 -1.34
C GLY A 115 2.38 -2.70 -2.70
N LEU A 116 2.65 -3.63 -3.58
CA LEU A 116 2.09 -3.72 -4.91
C LEU A 116 0.98 -4.78 -4.92
N GLY A 117 -0.17 -4.43 -5.45
CA GLY A 117 -1.30 -5.34 -5.59
C GLY A 117 -2.20 -4.97 -6.76
N TRP A 118 -3.08 -5.86 -7.13
CA TRP A 118 -4.02 -5.67 -8.22
C TRP A 118 -5.35 -5.14 -7.68
N ILE A 119 -5.86 -4.10 -8.30
CA ILE A 119 -7.17 -3.50 -7.99
C ILE A 119 -7.92 -3.30 -9.29
N ALA A 120 -9.06 -3.99 -9.45
CA ALA A 120 -9.85 -3.96 -10.67
C ALA A 120 -9.02 -4.26 -11.96
N GLY A 121 -8.13 -5.25 -11.87
CA GLY A 121 -7.27 -5.68 -12.97
C GLY A 121 -6.07 -4.77 -13.25
N ARG A 122 -5.77 -3.80 -12.38
CA ARG A 122 -4.66 -2.88 -12.54
C ARG A 122 -3.66 -3.00 -11.39
N LEU A 123 -2.38 -3.07 -11.71
CA LEU A 123 -1.31 -3.01 -10.71
C LEU A 123 -1.23 -1.61 -10.10
N VAL A 124 -1.26 -1.55 -8.78
CA VAL A 124 -1.32 -0.31 -8.00
C VAL A 124 -0.32 -0.40 -6.83
N MET A 125 0.35 0.70 -6.53
CA MET A 125 1.05 0.88 -5.26
C MET A 125 0.03 1.25 -4.19
N VAL A 126 -0.01 0.51 -3.09
CA VAL A 126 -0.87 0.83 -1.94
C VAL A 126 -0.02 1.29 -0.77
N ILE A 127 -0.46 2.36 -0.11
CA ILE A 127 0.14 2.93 1.10
C ILE A 127 -1.00 3.12 2.10
N ALA A 128 -1.04 2.28 3.15
CA ALA A 128 -2.14 2.25 4.11
C ALA A 128 -1.62 2.47 5.53
N ASN A 129 -2.00 3.56 6.19
CA ASN A 129 -1.69 3.78 7.59
C ASN A 129 -2.35 2.72 8.47
N ASP A 130 -1.61 2.15 9.40
CA ASP A 130 -2.14 1.23 10.38
C ASP A 130 -2.49 1.96 11.68
N ALA A 131 -3.77 2.34 11.81
CA ALA A 131 -4.27 3.04 12.98
C ALA A 131 -4.20 2.21 14.27
N THR A 132 -3.97 0.90 14.19
CA THR A 132 -3.73 0.05 15.37
C THR A 132 -2.34 0.32 15.98
N VAL A 133 -1.40 0.80 15.18
CA VAL A 133 -0.04 1.15 15.61
C VAL A 133 0.04 2.64 15.91
N LYS A 134 0.00 3.00 17.20
CA LYS A 134 0.08 4.40 17.68
C LYS A 134 -0.84 5.37 16.93
N ALA A 135 -2.09 4.94 16.68
CA ALA A 135 -3.10 5.71 15.92
C ALA A 135 -2.60 6.14 14.52
N GLY A 136 -1.80 5.33 13.87
CA GLY A 136 -1.24 5.61 12.53
C GLY A 136 -0.24 6.76 12.50
N ALA A 137 0.39 7.07 13.63
CA ALA A 137 1.37 8.16 13.71
C ALA A 137 2.61 7.87 12.87
N PHE A 138 3.17 8.94 12.27
CA PHE A 138 4.39 8.86 11.49
C PHE A 138 5.62 8.91 12.40
N PHE A 139 6.32 7.80 12.47
CA PHE A 139 7.69 7.70 12.98
C PHE A 139 8.70 8.04 11.88
N PRO A 140 9.97 8.28 12.19
CA PRO A 140 11.01 8.47 11.16
C PRO A 140 11.05 7.32 10.14
N MET A 141 10.89 6.07 10.61
CA MET A 141 10.86 4.91 9.72
C MET A 141 9.59 4.83 8.86
N THR A 142 8.46 5.35 9.36
CA THR A 142 7.21 5.45 8.56
C THR A 142 7.42 6.33 7.33
N ALA A 143 8.03 7.51 7.52
CA ALA A 143 8.33 8.43 6.42
C ALA A 143 9.23 7.78 5.37
N LYS A 144 10.32 7.14 5.80
CA LYS A 144 11.25 6.41 4.90
C LYS A 144 10.55 5.31 4.11
N LYS A 145 9.66 4.56 4.75
CA LYS A 145 8.89 3.49 4.09
C LYS A 145 7.91 4.04 3.05
N VAL A 146 7.20 5.13 3.36
CA VAL A 146 6.31 5.81 2.42
C VAL A 146 7.08 6.37 1.23
N ILE A 147 8.21 7.06 1.47
CA ILE A 147 9.08 7.60 0.41
C ILE A 147 9.57 6.49 -0.52
N ARG A 148 9.99 5.33 0.04
CA ARG A 148 10.41 4.19 -0.77
C ARG A 148 9.27 3.69 -1.67
N ALA A 149 8.05 3.55 -1.14
CA ALA A 149 6.88 3.14 -1.92
C ALA A 149 6.57 4.15 -3.04
N GLN A 150 6.58 5.45 -2.74
CA GLN A 150 6.39 6.50 -3.76
C GLN A 150 7.49 6.47 -4.83
N THR A 151 8.75 6.27 -4.44
CA THR A 151 9.87 6.17 -5.38
C THR A 151 9.67 5.00 -6.35
N ILE A 152 9.32 3.82 -5.84
CA ILE A 152 9.02 2.65 -6.67
C ILE A 152 7.84 2.95 -7.61
N ALA A 153 6.78 3.59 -7.11
CA ALA A 153 5.63 3.96 -7.93
C ALA A 153 6.01 4.94 -9.06
N MET A 154 6.81 5.96 -8.76
CA MET A 154 7.29 6.94 -9.74
C MET A 154 8.17 6.29 -10.82
N GLU A 155 9.18 5.52 -10.42
CA GLU A 155 10.11 4.88 -11.35
C GLU A 155 9.43 3.91 -12.31
N ASN A 156 8.35 3.27 -11.85
CA ASN A 156 7.58 2.30 -12.64
C ASN A 156 6.27 2.88 -13.20
N ARG A 157 5.97 4.16 -12.97
CA ARG A 157 4.74 4.85 -13.38
C ARG A 157 3.47 4.12 -12.96
N ILE A 158 3.47 3.61 -11.71
CA ILE A 158 2.36 2.83 -11.13
C ILE A 158 1.42 3.76 -10.38
N PRO A 159 0.09 3.75 -10.65
CA PRO A 159 -0.88 4.49 -9.86
C PRO A 159 -0.75 4.19 -8.38
N THR A 160 -0.95 5.19 -7.55
CA THR A 160 -0.82 5.05 -6.10
C THR A 160 -2.15 5.28 -5.40
N VAL A 161 -2.49 4.39 -4.47
CA VAL A 161 -3.67 4.50 -3.59
C VAL A 161 -3.18 4.68 -2.16
N TYR A 162 -3.72 5.71 -1.50
CA TYR A 162 -3.48 5.98 -0.09
C TYR A 162 -4.74 5.68 0.73
N LEU A 163 -4.62 4.83 1.74
CA LEU A 163 -5.64 4.61 2.76
C LEU A 163 -5.19 5.30 4.04
N VAL A 164 -5.78 6.46 4.34
CA VAL A 164 -5.30 7.34 5.40
C VAL A 164 -6.13 7.18 6.66
N ASP A 165 -5.44 6.87 7.74
CA ASP A 165 -5.97 6.85 9.12
C ASP A 165 -4.79 7.14 10.07
N SER A 166 -4.44 8.42 10.21
CA SER A 166 -3.21 8.87 10.84
C SER A 166 -3.43 10.07 11.75
N SER A 167 -2.87 10.00 12.95
CA SER A 167 -2.83 11.11 13.90
C SER A 167 -1.76 12.18 13.57
N GLY A 168 -1.05 12.03 12.44
CA GLY A 168 0.05 12.92 12.07
C GLY A 168 1.40 12.42 12.55
N VAL A 169 2.33 13.33 12.82
CA VAL A 169 3.69 13.00 13.29
C VAL A 169 3.63 12.43 14.72
N PHE A 170 4.47 11.43 15.00
CA PHE A 170 4.70 10.97 16.37
C PHE A 170 5.46 12.04 17.15
N LEU A 171 4.74 12.82 17.96
CA LEU A 171 5.23 14.03 18.59
C LEU A 171 6.56 13.88 19.37
N PRO A 172 6.82 12.77 20.10
CA PRO A 172 8.10 12.60 20.80
C PRO A 172 9.34 12.58 19.87
N LEU A 173 9.15 12.26 18.58
CA LEU A 173 10.21 12.17 17.56
C LEU A 173 9.96 13.17 16.40
N GLN A 174 9.23 14.24 16.65
CA GLN A 174 8.85 15.19 15.59
C GLN A 174 10.05 15.86 14.92
N GLU A 175 11.13 16.09 15.63
CA GLU A 175 12.34 16.70 15.11
C GLU A 175 13.04 15.83 14.05
N ASP A 176 12.89 14.50 14.16
CA ASP A 176 13.47 13.53 13.22
C ASP A 176 12.57 13.24 11.99
N VAL A 177 11.32 13.70 12.00
CA VAL A 177 10.33 13.49 10.93
C VAL A 177 9.99 14.80 10.24
N PHE A 178 10.22 15.90 10.91
CA PHE A 178 9.80 17.22 10.48
C PHE A 178 10.67 17.73 9.32
N PRO A 179 10.15 18.61 8.47
CA PRO A 179 10.39 18.64 7.05
C PRO A 179 11.64 19.37 6.70
N ASP A 180 12.57 18.64 6.28
CA ASP A 180 13.65 19.15 5.48
C ASP A 180 13.51 18.59 4.05
N GLN A 181 14.60 18.39 3.36
CA GLN A 181 14.69 17.78 2.03
C GLN A 181 14.10 16.37 1.98
N ASP A 182 14.17 15.65 3.09
CA ASP A 182 13.71 14.28 3.25
C ASP A 182 12.43 14.22 4.11
N ASP A 183 12.03 13.05 4.54
CA ASP A 183 10.87 12.78 5.38
C ASP A 183 9.57 13.40 4.81
N PHE A 184 8.80 14.18 5.58
CA PHE A 184 7.54 14.74 5.10
C PHE A 184 7.71 15.67 3.90
N GLY A 185 8.73 16.49 3.85
CA GLY A 185 8.99 17.36 2.71
C GLY A 185 9.18 16.57 1.42
N ARG A 186 9.87 15.44 1.49
CA ARG A 186 10.06 14.52 0.36
C ARG A 186 8.76 13.85 -0.07
N ILE A 187 7.91 13.43 0.88
CA ILE A 187 6.60 12.84 0.58
C ILE A 187 5.75 13.83 -0.22
N PHE A 188 5.65 15.09 0.23
CA PHE A 188 4.86 16.11 -0.47
C PHE A 188 5.45 16.44 -1.84
N ARG A 189 6.77 16.56 -1.94
CA ARG A 189 7.43 16.75 -3.23
C ARG A 189 7.13 15.60 -4.19
N ASN A 190 7.18 14.36 -3.72
CA ASN A 190 6.87 13.20 -4.54
C ASN A 190 5.43 13.21 -5.03
N ASN A 191 4.44 13.56 -4.18
CA ASN A 191 3.05 13.76 -4.63
C ASN A 191 2.96 14.76 -5.78
N ALA A 192 3.62 15.92 -5.65
CA ALA A 192 3.63 16.95 -6.69
C ALA A 192 4.31 16.48 -7.97
N VAL A 193 5.42 15.75 -7.87
CA VAL A 193 6.12 15.17 -9.04
C VAL A 193 5.27 14.12 -9.73
N MET A 194 4.64 13.21 -8.97
CA MET A 194 3.73 12.20 -9.53
C MET A 194 2.58 12.86 -10.29
N SER A 195 1.98 13.90 -9.72
CA SER A 195 0.93 14.67 -10.40
C SER A 195 1.43 15.34 -11.69
N ALA A 196 2.59 15.99 -11.65
CA ALA A 196 3.19 16.62 -12.82
C ALA A 196 3.54 15.61 -13.94
N GLU A 197 3.90 14.40 -13.58
CA GLU A 197 4.19 13.32 -14.52
C GLU A 197 2.94 12.55 -14.98
N GLY A 198 1.75 12.88 -14.48
CA GLY A 198 0.50 12.22 -14.81
C GLY A 198 0.41 10.78 -14.26
N ILE A 199 1.06 10.51 -13.13
CA ILE A 199 0.93 9.24 -12.41
C ILE A 199 -0.27 9.36 -11.47
N PRO A 200 -1.37 8.61 -11.68
CA PRO A 200 -2.59 8.77 -10.89
C PRO A 200 -2.41 8.48 -9.41
N GLN A 201 -3.02 9.32 -8.58
CA GLN A 201 -3.01 9.22 -7.13
C GLN A 201 -4.43 9.33 -6.58
N ILE A 202 -4.89 8.37 -5.80
CA ILE A 202 -6.23 8.37 -5.21
C ILE A 202 -6.11 8.16 -3.71
N THR A 203 -6.76 8.99 -2.92
CA THR A 203 -6.75 8.89 -1.46
C THR A 203 -8.13 8.59 -0.91
N ALA A 204 -8.21 7.66 0.05
CA ALA A 204 -9.37 7.43 0.90
C ALA A 204 -9.00 7.72 2.36
N ILE A 205 -9.63 8.74 2.94
CA ILE A 205 -9.53 9.08 4.35
C ILE A 205 -10.59 8.29 5.10
N MET A 206 -10.14 7.29 5.85
CA MET A 206 -11.01 6.30 6.50
C MET A 206 -10.92 6.37 8.03
N GLY A 207 -10.30 7.42 8.53
CA GLY A 207 -10.13 7.70 9.95
C GLY A 207 -9.70 9.13 10.18
N MET A 208 -8.86 9.37 11.18
CA MET A 208 -8.31 10.70 11.38
C MET A 208 -7.18 10.99 10.40
N CYS A 209 -7.12 12.22 9.94
CA CYS A 209 -6.06 12.72 9.09
C CYS A 209 -5.68 14.12 9.57
N VAL A 210 -4.57 14.21 10.33
CA VAL A 210 -4.26 15.40 11.14
C VAL A 210 -2.87 15.93 10.81
N ALA A 211 -2.73 17.24 10.92
CA ALA A 211 -1.48 17.99 10.80
C ALA A 211 -0.75 17.74 9.46
N GLY A 212 0.54 17.43 9.48
CA GLY A 212 1.34 17.16 8.29
C GLY A 212 0.77 16.01 7.43
N GLY A 213 0.16 15.00 8.05
CA GLY A 213 -0.53 13.92 7.33
C GLY A 213 -1.71 14.38 6.46
N ALA A 214 -2.30 15.53 6.77
CA ALA A 214 -3.43 16.07 6.02
C ALA A 214 -3.04 16.68 4.66
N TYR A 215 -1.78 17.07 4.47
CA TYR A 215 -1.32 17.56 3.17
C TYR A 215 -1.28 16.48 2.10
N LEU A 216 -0.91 15.25 2.47
CA LEU A 216 -0.78 14.15 1.53
C LEU A 216 -2.09 13.89 0.75
N PRO A 217 -3.27 13.72 1.39
CA PRO A 217 -4.52 13.47 0.67
C PRO A 217 -4.91 14.58 -0.28
N VAL A 218 -4.79 15.85 0.15
CA VAL A 218 -5.25 17.00 -0.66
C VAL A 218 -4.35 17.30 -1.86
N MET A 219 -3.20 16.64 -1.96
CA MET A 219 -2.31 16.72 -3.11
C MET A 219 -2.55 15.60 -4.14
N THR A 220 -3.53 14.73 -3.93
CA THR A 220 -3.88 13.64 -4.85
C THR A 220 -5.01 14.03 -5.81
N ASP A 221 -5.20 13.24 -6.86
CA ASP A 221 -6.16 13.56 -7.94
C ASP A 221 -7.63 13.38 -7.52
N HIS A 222 -7.87 12.42 -6.61
CA HIS A 222 -9.20 12.17 -6.03
C HIS A 222 -9.09 11.90 -4.53
N VAL A 223 -9.99 12.53 -3.78
CA VAL A 223 -10.09 12.38 -2.33
C VAL A 223 -11.46 11.84 -1.95
N LEU A 224 -11.47 10.70 -1.26
CA LEU A 224 -12.67 10.12 -0.67
C LEU A 224 -12.60 10.26 0.86
N MET A 225 -13.73 10.44 1.52
CA MET A 225 -13.85 10.40 2.98
C MET A 225 -15.00 9.51 3.44
N THR A 226 -14.78 8.74 4.51
CA THR A 226 -15.87 8.04 5.19
C THR A 226 -16.53 8.93 6.23
N GLU A 227 -17.84 8.75 6.48
CA GLU A 227 -18.50 9.40 7.60
C GLU A 227 -17.81 9.08 8.92
N GLY A 228 -17.71 10.07 9.81
CA GLY A 228 -16.98 9.97 11.08
C GLY A 228 -15.46 9.97 10.94
N SER A 229 -14.91 10.13 9.75
CA SER A 229 -13.50 10.47 9.55
C SER A 229 -13.28 11.98 9.66
N GLY A 230 -12.02 12.42 9.72
CA GLY A 230 -11.72 13.85 9.88
C GLY A 230 -10.44 14.25 9.17
N LEU A 231 -10.46 15.40 8.53
CA LEU A 231 -9.32 16.00 7.82
C LEU A 231 -9.10 17.42 8.34
N PHE A 232 -8.00 17.64 9.06
CA PHE A 232 -7.66 18.98 9.59
C PHE A 232 -6.16 19.19 9.72
N LEU A 233 -5.73 20.43 9.51
CA LEU A 233 -4.35 20.86 9.89
C LEU A 233 -4.23 21.03 11.41
N ALA A 234 -5.27 21.59 12.04
CA ALA A 234 -5.36 21.75 13.48
C ALA A 234 -6.67 21.12 13.97
N GLY A 235 -6.59 20.14 14.85
CA GLY A 235 -7.76 19.51 15.42
C GLY A 235 -8.52 20.44 16.41
N PRO A 236 -9.76 20.08 16.80
CA PRO A 236 -10.62 20.93 17.63
C PRO A 236 -9.98 21.46 18.93
N ALA A 237 -9.20 20.63 19.59
CA ALA A 237 -8.50 21.03 20.84
C ALA A 237 -7.46 22.13 20.60
N LEU A 238 -6.71 22.05 19.50
CA LEU A 238 -5.71 23.06 19.14
C LEU A 238 -6.38 24.38 18.71
N VAL A 239 -7.46 24.30 17.93
CA VAL A 239 -8.27 25.47 17.54
C VAL A 239 -8.82 26.17 18.79
N GLN A 240 -9.37 25.41 19.73
CA GLN A 240 -9.86 25.97 21.01
C GLN A 240 -8.74 26.65 21.80
N ALA A 241 -7.56 26.05 21.87
CA ALA A 241 -6.44 26.62 22.60
C ALA A 241 -5.89 27.88 21.93
N ALA A 242 -5.86 27.93 20.59
CA ALA A 242 -5.28 29.04 19.84
C ALA A 242 -6.19 30.27 19.72
N ILE A 243 -7.49 30.07 19.50
CA ILE A 243 -8.44 31.16 19.20
C ILE A 243 -9.69 31.16 20.10
N GLY A 244 -9.77 30.26 21.09
CA GLY A 244 -10.87 30.20 22.04
C GLY A 244 -12.20 29.65 21.50
N GLN A 245 -12.28 29.29 20.21
CA GLN A 245 -13.50 28.79 19.58
C GLN A 245 -13.64 27.28 19.76
N LYS A 246 -14.84 26.81 20.02
CA LYS A 246 -15.15 25.39 20.17
C LYS A 246 -15.89 24.89 18.93
N TYR A 247 -15.36 23.88 18.31
CA TYR A 247 -15.96 23.16 17.19
C TYR A 247 -15.94 21.66 17.50
N SER A 248 -16.94 20.94 17.03
CA SER A 248 -16.86 19.48 16.94
C SER A 248 -15.90 19.09 15.81
N ALA A 249 -15.41 17.85 15.82
CA ALA A 249 -14.57 17.34 14.75
C ALA A 249 -15.30 17.34 13.39
N GLU A 250 -16.61 17.05 13.39
CA GLU A 250 -17.43 17.05 12.16
C GLU A 250 -17.60 18.46 11.59
N GLU A 251 -17.86 19.46 12.41
CA GLU A 251 -18.00 20.86 11.97
C GLU A 251 -16.69 21.44 11.47
N LEU A 252 -15.55 21.06 12.08
CA LEU A 252 -14.25 21.61 11.73
C LEU A 252 -13.67 20.97 10.46
N GLY A 253 -13.82 19.68 10.29
CA GLY A 253 -13.17 18.95 9.21
C GLY A 253 -13.71 17.55 8.98
N GLY A 254 -15.02 17.34 9.21
CA GLY A 254 -15.68 16.08 8.90
C GLY A 254 -15.96 15.90 7.42
N ALA A 255 -16.38 14.69 7.05
CA ALA A 255 -16.62 14.32 5.68
C ALA A 255 -17.70 15.19 5.01
N THR A 256 -18.77 15.53 5.73
CA THR A 256 -19.85 16.40 5.22
C THR A 256 -19.34 17.82 4.99
N MET A 257 -18.59 18.38 5.92
CA MET A 257 -18.01 19.71 5.77
C MET A 257 -17.12 19.80 4.53
N HIS A 258 -16.25 18.83 4.32
CA HIS A 258 -15.33 18.85 3.17
C HIS A 258 -16.02 18.54 1.84
N ALA A 259 -17.02 17.68 1.80
CA ALA A 259 -17.74 17.36 0.57
C ALA A 259 -18.75 18.44 0.12
N GLU A 260 -19.42 19.10 1.09
CA GLU A 260 -20.55 19.98 0.79
C GLU A 260 -20.22 21.47 0.92
N ILE A 261 -19.21 21.83 1.72
CA ILE A 261 -18.88 23.24 2.01
C ILE A 261 -17.53 23.64 1.40
N SER A 262 -16.43 22.96 1.76
CA SER A 262 -15.11 23.34 1.27
C SER A 262 -14.81 22.84 -0.14
N GLY A 263 -15.46 21.75 -0.58
CA GLY A 263 -15.21 21.12 -1.88
C GLY A 263 -13.84 20.42 -1.98
N THR A 264 -13.18 20.18 -0.84
CA THR A 264 -11.85 19.51 -0.81
C THR A 264 -11.95 18.01 -1.07
N VAL A 265 -13.11 17.41 -0.82
CA VAL A 265 -13.36 15.97 -0.95
C VAL A 265 -14.34 15.72 -2.09
N ASP A 266 -13.96 14.84 -3.02
CA ASP A 266 -14.76 14.50 -4.19
C ASP A 266 -15.93 13.55 -3.85
N PHE A 267 -15.70 12.62 -2.92
CA PHE A 267 -16.68 11.58 -2.57
C PHE A 267 -16.78 11.38 -1.07
N LYS A 268 -18.01 11.53 -0.54
CA LYS A 268 -18.36 11.15 0.83
C LYS A 268 -19.03 9.78 0.81
N GLU A 269 -18.51 8.83 1.60
CA GLU A 269 -19.05 7.48 1.68
C GLU A 269 -19.45 7.12 3.12
N PRO A 270 -20.54 6.37 3.31
CA PRO A 270 -21.05 6.08 4.64
C PRO A 270 -20.15 5.23 5.54
N ASN A 271 -19.29 4.38 4.93
CA ASN A 271 -18.43 3.44 5.65
C ASN A 271 -17.28 2.94 4.79
N ASP A 272 -16.37 2.18 5.42
CA ASP A 272 -15.18 1.62 4.79
C ASP A 272 -15.52 0.76 3.56
N HIS A 273 -16.54 -0.10 3.64
CA HIS A 273 -16.91 -1.01 2.53
C HIS A 273 -17.31 -0.26 1.26
N LEU A 274 -18.17 0.76 1.39
CA LEU A 274 -18.62 1.56 0.25
C LEU A 274 -17.50 2.46 -0.28
N CYS A 275 -16.66 2.98 0.59
CA CYS A 275 -15.48 3.76 0.21
C CYS A 275 -14.49 2.91 -0.62
N LEU A 276 -14.20 1.70 -0.18
CA LEU A 276 -13.33 0.77 -0.91
C LEU A 276 -13.94 0.34 -2.24
N ALA A 277 -15.25 0.11 -2.30
CA ALA A 277 -15.95 -0.19 -3.56
C ALA A 277 -15.89 0.97 -4.55
N ARG A 278 -16.08 2.21 -4.08
CA ARG A 278 -15.90 3.43 -4.88
C ARG A 278 -14.47 3.55 -5.39
N LEU A 279 -13.50 3.36 -4.51
CA LEU A 279 -12.07 3.43 -4.85
C LEU A 279 -11.71 2.40 -5.92
N ARG A 280 -12.17 1.14 -5.81
CA ARG A 280 -12.02 0.12 -6.87
C ARG A 280 -12.60 0.57 -8.19
N SER A 281 -13.79 1.19 -8.18
CA SER A 281 -14.43 1.75 -9.38
C SER A 281 -13.60 2.86 -10.02
N LEU A 282 -12.98 3.75 -9.22
CA LEU A 282 -12.11 4.81 -9.72
C LEU A 282 -10.83 4.24 -10.35
N VAL A 283 -10.17 3.29 -9.67
CA VAL A 283 -8.99 2.61 -10.22
C VAL A 283 -9.31 1.90 -11.53
N GLY A 284 -10.45 1.22 -11.63
CA GLY A 284 -10.89 0.56 -12.85
C GLY A 284 -11.12 1.50 -14.04
N ARG A 285 -11.34 2.80 -13.80
CA ARG A 285 -11.51 3.83 -14.84
C ARG A 285 -10.18 4.44 -15.30
N LEU A 286 -9.08 4.21 -14.63
CA LEU A 286 -7.78 4.76 -15.02
C LEU A 286 -7.24 4.22 -16.37
N GLY A 287 -7.93 3.25 -16.97
CA GLY A 287 -7.52 2.58 -18.19
C GLY A 287 -6.29 1.67 -17.98
N HIS A 288 -5.82 1.06 -19.04
CA HIS A 288 -4.63 0.22 -18.98
C HIS A 288 -3.38 1.10 -19.10
N GLY A 289 -2.35 0.78 -18.31
CA GLY A 289 -1.02 1.35 -18.48
C GLY A 289 -0.42 0.92 -19.84
N PRO A 290 0.66 1.57 -20.29
CA PRO A 290 1.36 1.14 -21.50
C PRO A 290 1.78 -0.33 -21.37
N ALA A 291 1.53 -1.12 -22.41
CA ALA A 291 2.01 -2.50 -22.47
C ALA A 291 3.55 -2.52 -22.43
N ALA A 292 4.11 -3.51 -21.77
CA ALA A 292 5.56 -3.71 -21.81
C ALA A 292 6.01 -3.88 -23.28
N PRO A 293 7.11 -3.25 -23.71
CA PRO A 293 7.58 -3.31 -25.10
C PRO A 293 8.24 -4.66 -25.46
N PHE A 294 8.00 -5.70 -24.69
CA PHE A 294 8.54 -7.05 -24.89
C PHE A 294 7.51 -8.12 -24.49
N ASP A 295 7.58 -9.26 -25.16
CA ASP A 295 6.77 -10.41 -24.83
C ASP A 295 7.27 -11.07 -23.54
N ARG A 296 6.34 -11.39 -22.65
CA ARG A 296 6.64 -12.17 -21.44
C ARG A 296 6.50 -13.64 -21.78
N ALA A 297 7.58 -14.41 -21.62
CA ALA A 297 7.49 -15.86 -21.65
C ALA A 297 6.64 -16.36 -20.45
N SER A 298 5.87 -17.43 -20.69
CA SER A 298 5.16 -18.09 -19.59
C SER A 298 6.17 -18.64 -18.59
N TYR A 299 5.95 -18.35 -17.33
CA TYR A 299 6.77 -18.88 -16.24
C TYR A 299 6.25 -20.26 -15.82
N ASP A 300 7.14 -21.23 -15.73
CA ASP A 300 6.84 -22.55 -15.19
C ASP A 300 7.24 -22.59 -13.71
N ALA A 301 6.25 -22.51 -12.82
CA ALA A 301 6.45 -22.48 -11.36
C ALA A 301 6.96 -23.79 -10.75
N GLN A 302 7.09 -24.88 -11.56
CA GLN A 302 7.55 -26.20 -11.07
C GLN A 302 9.06 -26.38 -11.10
N ARG A 303 9.84 -25.31 -11.24
CA ARG A 303 11.29 -25.38 -11.40
C ARG A 303 12.11 -25.05 -10.14
N ASP A 304 11.51 -25.06 -8.99
CA ASP A 304 12.22 -24.92 -7.70
C ASP A 304 12.48 -26.26 -7.02
#